data_1aacd7190fbd937a3d01684b21f51f6c
#
_entry.id   1aacd7190fbd937a3d01684b21f51f6c
#
_cell.length_a   1.000
_cell.length_b   1.000
_cell.length_c   1.000
_cell.angle_alpha   90.00
_cell.angle_beta   90.00
_cell.angle_gamma   90.00
#
_symmetry.space_group_name_H-M   'P 1'
#
loop_
_entity.id
_entity.type
_entity.pdbx_description
1 polymer ?
#
loop_
_entity_poly.entity_id
_entity_poly.type
_entity_poly.pdbx_seq_one_letter_code
_entity_poly.pdbx_strand_id
1 'polypeptide(L)'
;GSPERSVDNHRDAPAIEDAEPSLPGALPPAPAVRVLGRLVVTRKGRTVEELPLLPGRVLVGRTSENDLQIEEKYVSRHHCQILNDDHTSTIEDLNSTNGVYIGSQRVRRHRLKDQDLIKLGDYELLYLDQRS
;
A
#
# COMPACT_ATOMS: atom_id res chain seq x y z
N GLY A 1 11.94 5.90 58.18
CA GLY A 1 11.80 5.96 57.75
C GLY A 1 11.96 6.09 57.38
N SER A 2 11.76 5.98 57.32
CA SER A 2 11.70 5.94 56.67
C SER A 2 11.80 6.00 56.03
N PRO A 3 11.74 5.78 56.34
CA PRO A 3 11.75 5.67 55.31
C PRO A 3 11.83 5.65 54.55
N GLU A 4 11.41 5.52 53.88
CA GLU A 4 11.22 5.41 52.93
C GLU A 4 11.14 5.44 52.18
N ARG A 5 11.12 5.12 52.35
CA ARG A 5 10.84 5.06 51.51
C ARG A 5 11.04 5.18 50.68
N SER A 6 11.03 4.91 51.04
CA SER A 6 10.93 4.95 50.18
C SER A 6 11.17 5.09 49.29
N VAL A 7 11.10 4.91 49.49
CA VAL A 7 10.95 4.84 48.50
C VAL A 7 11.08 4.92 47.63
N ASP A 8 10.98 4.70 47.65
CA ASP A 8 10.79 4.67 46.73
C ASP A 8 10.86 4.76 46.02
N ASN A 9 10.84 4.39 46.23
CA ASN A 9 10.60 4.35 45.37
C ASN A 9 10.74 4.46 44.71
N HIS A 10 10.61 4.24 44.78
CA HIS A 10 10.45 4.19 44.02
C HIS A 10 10.40 4.38 43.49
N ARG A 11 10.17 4.02 43.61
CA ARG A 11 9.76 4.06 43.09
C ARG A 11 9.68 4.41 42.49
N ASP A 12 9.64 4.08 42.94
CA ASP A 12 9.26 4.23 42.36
C ASP A 12 9.17 4.52 41.69
N ALA A 13 8.91 4.15 41.86
CA ALA A 13 8.43 4.18 41.16
C ALA A 13 8.29 4.38 40.53
N PRO A 14 8.02 4.15 40.47
CA PRO A 14 7.55 4.05 39.64
C PRO A 14 7.52 4.31 38.85
N ALA A 15 7.19 3.97 38.92
CA ALA A 15 6.80 3.96 38.10
C ALA A 15 6.77 4.15 37.27
N ILE A 16 6.54 3.88 37.08
CA ILE A 16 6.26 3.81 36.17
C ILE A 16 6.21 3.87 35.60
N GLU A 17 5.90 3.57 35.45
CA GLU A 17 5.59 3.44 34.76
C GLU A 17 5.47 3.47 34.17
N ASP A 18 5.23 3.26 34.26
CA ASP A 18 4.91 3.10 33.41
C ASP A 18 4.83 3.12 32.73
N ALA A 19 4.68 2.92 32.77
CA ALA A 19 4.51 2.59 31.92
C ALA A 19 4.61 2.35 31.46
N GLU A 20 4.59 1.91 31.19
CA GLU A 20 4.63 1.39 30.42
C GLU A 20 4.70 1.00 30.12
N PRO A 21 4.45 0.70 30.18
CA PRO A 21 4.72 -0.04 29.64
C PRO A 21 5.11 -0.26 29.15
N SER A 22 5.35 -0.44 29.05
CA SER A 22 5.74 -0.81 28.29
C SER A 22 6.40 -1.21 28.11
N LEU A 23 6.31 -1.70 28.16
CA LEU A 23 7.00 -2.30 27.81
C LEU A 23 7.73 -2.31 27.66
N PRO A 24 7.30 -3.26 28.72
CA PRO A 24 8.50 -2.87 28.42
C PRO A 24 8.88 -2.72 27.16
N GLY A 25 9.58 -2.12 27.21
CA GLY A 25 10.06 -1.86 26.01
C GLY A 25 9.04 -1.89 24.97
N ALA A 26 7.87 -1.88 25.36
CA ALA A 26 6.85 -1.83 24.37
C ALA A 26 7.00 -0.52 23.66
N LEU A 27 7.45 -0.60 22.45
CA LEU A 27 7.39 0.53 21.57
C LEU A 27 5.93 0.90 21.40
N PRO A 28 5.62 2.19 21.30
CA PRO A 28 4.28 2.52 20.87
C PRO A 28 4.02 1.78 19.58
N PRO A 29 2.83 1.24 19.40
CA PRO A 29 2.54 0.58 18.13
C PRO A 29 2.83 1.53 16.99
N ALA A 30 3.45 1.04 15.94
CA ALA A 30 3.63 1.81 14.74
C ALA A 30 2.27 2.33 14.30
N PRO A 31 2.20 3.53 13.72
CA PRO A 31 0.92 3.99 13.19
C PRO A 31 0.33 2.86 12.34
N ALA A 32 -0.93 2.61 12.53
CA ALA A 32 -1.58 1.55 11.79
C ALA A 32 -1.43 1.83 10.30
N VAL A 33 -0.97 0.83 9.57
CA VAL A 33 -0.86 0.93 8.13
C VAL A 33 -2.27 0.92 7.58
N ARG A 34 -2.62 1.98 6.84
CA ARG A 34 -3.95 2.09 6.27
C ARG A 34 -3.96 1.49 4.89
N VAL A 35 -4.64 0.36 4.76
CA VAL A 35 -4.82 -0.29 3.46
C VAL A 35 -6.08 0.29 2.84
N LEU A 36 -5.91 1.03 1.76
CA LEU A 36 -7.01 1.71 1.08
C LEU A 36 -7.65 0.84 0.02
N GLY A 37 -6.93 -0.16 -0.45
CA GLY A 37 -7.41 -1.06 -1.47
C GLY A 37 -6.39 -2.14 -1.73
N ARG A 38 -6.64 -2.92 -2.78
CA ARG A 38 -5.76 -4.03 -3.13
C ARG A 38 -5.77 -4.23 -4.64
N LEU A 39 -4.62 -4.55 -5.19
CA LEU A 39 -4.52 -4.98 -6.58
C LEU A 39 -4.24 -6.47 -6.60
N VAL A 40 -5.10 -7.22 -7.29
CA VAL A 40 -4.86 -8.64 -7.54
C VAL A 40 -4.30 -8.74 -8.95
N VAL A 41 -3.05 -9.16 -9.06
CA VAL A 41 -2.33 -9.22 -10.33
C VAL A 41 -2.45 -10.62 -10.89
N THR A 42 -3.04 -10.74 -12.08
CA THR A 42 -3.19 -12.03 -12.73
C THR A 42 -2.55 -12.00 -14.10
N ARG A 43 -2.11 -13.16 -14.55
CA ARG A 43 -1.59 -13.35 -15.90
C ARG A 43 -2.22 -14.61 -16.45
N LYS A 44 -2.97 -14.46 -17.56
CA LYS A 44 -3.65 -15.58 -18.20
C LYS A 44 -4.50 -16.35 -17.22
N GLY A 45 -5.26 -15.63 -16.39
CA GLY A 45 -6.19 -16.22 -15.43
C GLY A 45 -5.59 -16.75 -14.15
N ARG A 46 -4.27 -16.60 -13.98
CA ARG A 46 -3.57 -17.11 -12.80
C ARG A 46 -3.07 -15.95 -11.95
N THR A 47 -3.42 -15.94 -10.67
CA THR A 47 -2.94 -14.90 -9.75
C THR A 47 -1.45 -15.08 -9.51
N VAL A 48 -0.69 -14.01 -9.77
CA VAL A 48 0.76 -14.02 -9.57
C VAL A 48 1.20 -13.16 -8.41
N GLU A 49 0.38 -12.18 -8.00
CA GLU A 49 0.75 -11.29 -6.91
C GLU A 49 -0.48 -10.56 -6.41
N GLU A 50 -0.45 -10.16 -5.13
CA GLU A 50 -1.44 -9.23 -4.57
C GLU A 50 -0.67 -8.10 -3.91
N LEU A 51 -1.08 -6.87 -4.21
CA LEU A 51 -0.41 -5.68 -3.71
C LEU A 51 -1.40 -4.83 -2.92
N PRO A 52 -1.16 -4.60 -1.61
CA PRO A 52 -2.01 -3.67 -0.87
C PRO A 52 -1.71 -2.24 -1.31
N LEU A 53 -2.73 -1.42 -1.40
CA LEU A 53 -2.60 -0.02 -1.76
C LEU A 53 -2.63 0.83 -0.51
N LEU A 54 -1.53 1.51 -0.26
CA LEU A 54 -1.36 2.40 0.88
C LEU A 54 -1.45 3.84 0.41
N PRO A 55 -1.65 4.82 1.32
CA PRO A 55 -1.61 6.22 0.90
C PRO A 55 -0.31 6.53 0.18
N GLY A 56 -0.41 7.27 -0.92
CA GLY A 56 0.74 7.65 -1.71
C GLY A 56 0.69 7.08 -3.11
N ARG A 57 1.83 7.07 -3.74
CA ARG A 57 1.96 6.69 -5.15
C ARG A 57 2.49 5.27 -5.30
N VAL A 58 1.90 4.52 -6.22
CA VAL A 58 2.39 3.21 -6.62
C VAL A 58 2.82 3.30 -8.07
N LEU A 59 4.08 3.04 -8.34
CA LEU A 59 4.60 2.99 -9.71
C LEU A 59 4.50 1.57 -10.25
N VAL A 60 4.02 1.45 -11.47
CA VAL A 60 3.85 0.16 -12.14
C VAL A 60 4.66 0.19 -13.44
N GLY A 61 5.47 -0.81 -13.63
CA GLY A 61 6.28 -0.89 -14.85
C GLY A 61 7.14 -2.13 -14.92
N ARG A 62 7.97 -2.18 -15.94
CA ARG A 62 8.74 -3.38 -16.27
C ARG A 62 9.98 -3.56 -15.42
N THR A 63 10.56 -2.48 -14.92
CA THR A 63 11.83 -2.55 -14.21
C THR A 63 11.63 -2.70 -12.72
N SER A 64 12.69 -3.12 -12.04
CA SER A 64 12.64 -3.35 -10.58
C SER A 64 12.53 -2.07 -9.78
N GLU A 65 12.66 -0.91 -10.41
CA GLU A 65 12.49 0.37 -9.75
C GLU A 65 11.04 0.67 -9.40
N ASN A 66 10.11 -0.04 -10.03
CA ASN A 66 8.69 0.19 -9.79
C ASN A 66 8.23 -0.53 -8.54
N ASP A 67 7.19 0.01 -7.92
CA ASP A 67 6.58 -0.64 -6.75
C ASP A 67 5.91 -1.96 -7.13
N LEU A 68 5.32 -2.00 -8.32
CA LEU A 68 4.80 -3.23 -8.90
C LEU A 68 5.54 -3.47 -10.19
N GLN A 69 6.34 -4.53 -10.21
CA GLN A 69 7.12 -4.87 -11.40
C GLN A 69 6.37 -5.91 -12.23
N ILE A 70 6.15 -5.58 -13.50
CA ILE A 70 5.51 -6.49 -14.46
C ILE A 70 6.50 -6.73 -15.59
N GLU A 71 7.17 -7.87 -15.54
CA GLU A 71 8.24 -8.20 -16.47
C GLU A 71 7.65 -8.73 -17.76
N GLU A 72 7.14 -7.83 -18.58
CA GLU A 72 6.59 -8.18 -19.86
C GLU A 72 7.05 -7.16 -20.89
N LYS A 73 7.38 -7.66 -22.10
CA LYS A 73 7.96 -6.81 -23.13
C LYS A 73 7.02 -5.70 -23.60
N TYR A 74 5.70 -5.90 -23.46
CA TYR A 74 4.72 -4.89 -23.85
C TYR A 74 4.46 -3.85 -22.76
N VAL A 75 5.07 -3.99 -21.59
CA VAL A 75 4.95 -3.05 -20.50
C VAL A 75 6.14 -2.11 -20.53
N SER A 76 5.88 -0.81 -20.51
CA SER A 76 6.96 0.20 -20.51
C SER A 76 7.71 0.16 -19.18
N ARG A 77 8.95 0.67 -19.18
CA ARG A 77 9.77 0.68 -17.96
C ARG A 77 9.05 1.34 -16.82
N HIS A 78 8.45 2.50 -17.07
CA HIS A 78 7.52 3.17 -16.14
C HIS A 78 6.23 3.31 -16.92
N HIS A 79 5.29 2.46 -16.66
CA HIS A 79 4.09 2.34 -17.48
C HIS A 79 2.96 3.22 -16.99
N CYS A 80 2.69 3.15 -15.69
CA CYS A 80 1.61 3.94 -15.10
C CYS A 80 1.88 4.12 -13.62
N GLN A 81 1.07 4.97 -13.00
CA GLN A 81 1.11 5.16 -11.56
C GLN A 81 -0.30 5.19 -11.01
N ILE A 82 -0.43 4.77 -9.75
CA ILE A 82 -1.70 4.84 -9.04
C ILE A 82 -1.50 5.76 -7.85
N LEU A 83 -2.32 6.81 -7.78
CA LEU A 83 -2.26 7.80 -6.71
C LEU A 83 -3.40 7.52 -5.75
N ASN A 84 -3.04 7.22 -4.51
CA ASN A 84 -3.99 6.79 -3.48
C ASN A 84 -4.07 7.82 -2.37
N ASP A 85 -5.29 8.31 -2.09
CA ASP A 85 -5.55 9.13 -0.92
C ASP A 85 -6.74 8.57 -0.16
N ASP A 86 -7.19 9.29 0.86
CA ASP A 86 -8.26 8.81 1.73
C ASP A 86 -9.58 8.58 1.01
N HIS A 87 -9.76 9.23 -0.13
CA HIS A 87 -11.05 9.25 -0.83
C HIS A 87 -11.01 8.54 -2.16
N THR A 88 -9.88 8.57 -2.85
CA THR A 88 -9.83 8.06 -4.22
C THR A 88 -8.51 7.35 -4.51
N SER A 89 -8.56 6.46 -5.49
CA SER A 89 -7.38 5.92 -6.15
C SER A 89 -7.52 6.21 -7.63
N THR A 90 -6.51 6.86 -8.19
CA THR A 90 -6.52 7.29 -9.59
C THR A 90 -5.32 6.71 -10.30
N ILE A 91 -5.56 6.05 -11.43
CA ILE A 91 -4.48 5.54 -12.26
C ILE A 91 -4.18 6.53 -13.38
N GLU A 92 -2.89 6.73 -13.65
CA GLU A 92 -2.42 7.62 -14.71
C GLU A 92 -1.41 6.90 -15.56
N ASP A 93 -1.61 6.96 -16.89
CA ASP A 93 -0.65 6.45 -17.85
C ASP A 93 0.55 7.40 -17.89
N LEU A 94 1.75 6.86 -17.75
CA LEU A 94 2.98 7.65 -17.82
C LEU A 94 3.55 7.67 -19.22
N ASN A 95 2.71 7.94 -20.20
CA ASN A 95 3.09 8.02 -21.59
C ASN A 95 3.62 6.67 -22.11
N SER A 96 2.95 5.60 -21.73
CA SER A 96 3.33 4.26 -22.12
C SER A 96 3.07 4.03 -23.60
N THR A 97 3.85 3.11 -24.20
CA THR A 97 3.70 2.79 -25.62
C THR A 97 2.37 2.09 -25.89
N ASN A 98 2.02 1.13 -25.05
CA ASN A 98 0.84 0.29 -25.32
C ASN A 98 -0.41 0.72 -24.55
N GLY A 99 -0.26 1.65 -23.62
CA GLY A 99 -1.39 2.23 -22.92
C GLY A 99 -1.88 1.44 -21.72
N VAL A 100 -2.85 2.04 -21.04
CA VAL A 100 -3.55 1.45 -19.90
C VAL A 100 -4.99 1.28 -20.31
N TYR A 101 -5.54 0.11 -20.09
CA TYR A 101 -6.93 -0.19 -20.46
C TYR A 101 -7.73 -0.51 -19.20
N ILE A 102 -8.92 0.11 -19.12
CA ILE A 102 -9.92 -0.27 -18.10
C ILE A 102 -11.01 -0.99 -18.85
N GLY A 103 -11.09 -2.30 -18.63
CA GLY A 103 -11.93 -3.12 -19.48
C GLY A 103 -11.39 -3.08 -20.91
N SER A 104 -12.20 -2.59 -21.84
CA SER A 104 -11.81 -2.48 -23.24
C SER A 104 -11.45 -1.06 -23.66
N GLN A 105 -11.46 -0.11 -22.71
CA GLN A 105 -11.26 1.28 -23.02
C GLN A 105 -9.86 1.75 -22.60
N ARG A 106 -9.13 2.34 -23.56
CA ARG A 106 -7.83 2.95 -23.25
C ARG A 106 -8.05 4.27 -22.52
N VAL A 107 -7.34 4.45 -21.40
CA VAL A 107 -7.45 5.65 -20.59
C VAL A 107 -6.08 6.26 -20.35
N ARG A 108 -6.01 7.58 -20.24
CA ARG A 108 -4.81 8.27 -19.81
C ARG A 108 -4.85 8.53 -18.31
N ARG A 109 -6.03 8.71 -17.77
CA ARG A 109 -6.27 8.93 -16.37
C ARG A 109 -7.66 8.40 -16.04
N HIS A 110 -7.77 7.66 -14.95
CA HIS A 110 -9.05 7.06 -14.59
C HIS A 110 -9.13 6.93 -13.08
N ARG A 111 -10.23 7.39 -12.52
CA ARG A 111 -10.52 7.21 -11.11
C ARG A 111 -11.05 5.79 -10.92
N LEU A 112 -10.30 5.00 -10.16
CA LEU A 112 -10.61 3.58 -9.99
C LEU A 112 -11.86 3.39 -9.14
N LYS A 113 -12.65 2.41 -9.53
CA LYS A 113 -13.83 1.95 -8.80
C LYS A 113 -13.62 0.50 -8.41
N ASP A 114 -14.27 0.11 -7.32
CA ASP A 114 -14.20 -1.28 -6.86
C ASP A 114 -14.47 -2.24 -8.02
N GLN A 115 -13.59 -3.22 -8.17
CA GLN A 115 -13.65 -4.26 -9.20
C GLN A 115 -13.34 -3.79 -10.61
N ASP A 116 -12.73 -2.61 -10.74
CA ASP A 116 -12.19 -2.21 -12.05
C ASP A 116 -11.04 -3.14 -12.43
N LEU A 117 -11.01 -3.50 -13.69
CA LEU A 117 -9.99 -4.38 -14.23
C LEU A 117 -9.06 -3.57 -15.11
N ILE A 118 -7.80 -3.47 -14.69
CA ILE A 118 -6.77 -2.74 -15.41
C ILE A 118 -5.99 -3.74 -16.25
N LYS A 119 -5.87 -3.49 -17.54
CA LYS A 119 -5.16 -4.40 -18.44
C LYS A 119 -3.86 -3.80 -18.91
N LEU A 120 -2.77 -4.55 -18.75
CA LEU A 120 -1.43 -4.19 -19.17
C LEU A 120 -0.80 -5.39 -19.88
N GLY A 121 -0.90 -5.41 -21.21
CA GLY A 121 -0.40 -6.57 -21.96
C GLY A 121 -1.20 -7.82 -21.57
N ASP A 122 -0.49 -8.89 -21.22
CA ASP A 122 -1.13 -10.14 -20.80
C ASP A 122 -1.50 -10.12 -19.32
N TYR A 123 -1.19 -9.04 -18.60
CA TYR A 123 -1.48 -8.93 -17.18
C TYR A 123 -2.78 -8.18 -16.96
N GLU A 124 -3.46 -8.57 -15.88
CA GLU A 124 -4.66 -7.88 -15.44
C GLU A 124 -4.51 -7.55 -13.98
N LEU A 125 -4.87 -6.33 -13.62
CA LEU A 125 -4.83 -5.85 -12.24
C LEU A 125 -6.26 -5.59 -11.81
N LEU A 126 -6.78 -6.42 -10.92
CA LEU A 126 -8.13 -6.21 -10.40
C LEU A 126 -8.03 -5.28 -9.19
N TYR A 127 -8.70 -4.15 -9.26
CA TYR A 127 -8.71 -3.18 -8.18
C TYR A 127 -9.86 -3.47 -7.23
N LEU A 128 -9.56 -3.63 -5.96
CA LEU A 128 -10.55 -3.83 -4.92
C LEU A 128 -10.44 -2.68 -3.93
N ASP A 129 -11.51 -1.93 -3.78
CA ASP A 129 -11.55 -0.81 -2.84
C ASP A 129 -11.84 -1.35 -1.45
N GLN A 130 -10.99 -0.99 -0.49
CA GLN A 130 -11.15 -1.44 0.90
C GLN A 130 -11.33 -0.27 1.86
N ARG A 131 -11.64 0.89 1.35
CA ARG A 131 -12.00 2.03 2.21
C ARG A 131 -13.35 1.75 2.85
N SER A 132 -13.43 2.09 4.10
CA SER A 132 -14.69 1.90 4.84
C SER A 132 -15.26 3.23 5.27
#